data_9d7e74aad71b66da4908b6059ed287be
#
_entry.id   9d7e74aad71b66da4908b6059ed287be
#
_cell.length_a   1.000
_cell.length_b   1.000
_cell.length_c   1.000
_cell.angle_alpha   90.00
_cell.angle_beta   90.00
_cell.angle_gamma   90.00
#
_symmetry.space_group_name_H-M   'P 1'
#
loop_
_entity.id
_entity.type
_entity.pdbx_description
1 polymer ?
#
loop_
_entity_poly.entity_id
_entity_poly.type
_entity_poly.pdbx_seq_one_letter_code
_entity_poly.pdbx_strand_id
1 'polypeptide(L)'
;MNAEFFDAVADIEKEKGIPREYMYEKIRQAMLTAFRKDTPDCEDNVEVILDETKKKIEMVVKKTVVERVIDPYVEISEEAAHRISKRAKVGDIVSVPVETKQFGRIAAQGAKQVIIQGIREAERGMIYEEFNSKEHEILTGVVNKIDPRTGCAFLKISSNSDYTEAMLAPAECIRGEELHEGDRIKVYVVEVRNSTRGPQVLISRTHPGLVKRLFELEVPEIFDGTVEIKSIAREAGSRTKMAVWAEDPVIDPIGACVGPKGGRVASVVNELGGEKIDIVKYSEVPEEFIAAALAPSEVLEVTLLDEGKSCRVIVPDNQLSLAIGKEGQNARLAAKLTGYKIDIKPESEA
;
A
#
# COMPACT_ATOMS: atom_id res chain seq x y z
N MET A 1 -8.15 39.12 8.44
CA MET A 1 -8.23 38.12 7.34
C MET A 1 -6.88 37.47 7.02
N ASN A 2 -5.82 38.25 6.70
CA ASN A 2 -4.52 37.63 6.37
C ASN A 2 -3.81 36.95 7.55
N ALA A 3 -3.83 37.55 8.76
CA ALA A 3 -3.20 36.96 9.94
C ALA A 3 -3.87 35.65 10.38
N GLU A 4 -5.19 35.63 10.44
CA GLU A 4 -5.97 34.42 10.78
C GLU A 4 -5.71 33.27 9.80
N PHE A 5 -5.43 33.59 8.52
CA PHE A 5 -5.08 32.62 7.50
C PHE A 5 -3.73 31.93 7.82
N PHE A 6 -2.67 32.70 8.11
CA PHE A 6 -1.35 32.13 8.44
C PHE A 6 -1.38 31.33 9.75
N ASP A 7 -2.18 31.79 10.72
CA ASP A 7 -2.38 31.07 11.97
C ASP A 7 -3.11 29.73 11.72
N ALA A 8 -4.16 29.71 10.90
CA ALA A 8 -4.88 28.50 10.52
C ALA A 8 -3.98 27.49 9.77
N VAL A 9 -3.10 27.95 8.88
CA VAL A 9 -2.13 27.08 8.20
C VAL A 9 -1.12 26.49 9.16
N ALA A 10 -0.67 27.29 10.16
CA ALA A 10 0.23 26.81 11.20
C ALA A 10 -0.45 25.76 12.12
N ASP A 11 -1.73 25.94 12.43
CA ASP A 11 -2.49 24.97 13.21
C ASP A 11 -2.68 23.66 12.42
N ILE A 12 -2.97 23.73 11.11
CA ILE A 12 -3.07 22.54 10.23
C ILE A 12 -1.74 21.77 10.19
N GLU A 13 -0.61 22.45 10.10
CA GLU A 13 0.70 21.80 10.15
C GLU A 13 0.91 21.07 11.48
N LYS A 14 0.56 21.74 12.59
CA LYS A 14 0.73 21.17 13.93
C LYS A 14 -0.21 20.00 14.22
N GLU A 15 -1.47 20.10 13.79
CA GLU A 15 -2.49 19.09 14.08
C GLU A 15 -2.47 17.91 13.11
N LYS A 16 -2.18 18.18 11.84
CA LYS A 16 -2.30 17.20 10.74
C LYS A 16 -0.96 16.83 10.09
N GLY A 17 0.15 17.48 10.47
CA GLY A 17 1.46 17.22 9.90
C GLY A 17 1.62 17.65 8.43
N ILE A 18 0.69 18.45 7.89
CA ILE A 18 0.75 18.92 6.51
C ILE A 18 1.71 20.10 6.42
N PRO A 19 2.77 20.05 5.58
CA PRO A 19 3.73 21.14 5.47
C PRO A 19 3.08 22.46 5.02
N ARG A 20 3.42 23.59 5.66
CA ARG A 20 2.90 24.92 5.31
C ARG A 20 3.16 25.27 3.85
N GLU A 21 4.35 24.94 3.33
CA GLU A 21 4.74 25.24 1.96
C GLU A 21 3.82 24.58 0.93
N TYR A 22 3.38 23.33 1.22
CA TYR A 22 2.38 22.66 0.40
C TYR A 22 1.06 23.44 0.33
N MET A 23 0.59 23.94 1.49
CA MET A 23 -0.64 24.75 1.56
C MET A 23 -0.47 26.08 0.86
N TYR A 24 0.68 26.74 1.01
CA TYR A 24 0.99 28.00 0.33
C TYR A 24 1.01 27.83 -1.19
N GLU A 25 1.59 26.73 -1.69
CA GLU A 25 1.62 26.45 -3.11
C GLU A 25 0.21 26.21 -3.69
N LYS A 26 -0.63 25.44 -3.00
CA LYS A 26 -2.03 25.25 -3.40
C LYS A 26 -2.80 26.56 -3.46
N ILE A 27 -2.55 27.47 -2.54
CA ILE A 27 -3.19 28.78 -2.50
C ILE A 27 -2.66 29.67 -3.62
N ARG A 28 -1.35 29.70 -3.88
CA ARG A 28 -0.77 30.41 -5.03
C ARG A 28 -1.46 29.97 -6.32
N GLN A 29 -1.52 28.66 -6.57
CA GLN A 29 -2.16 28.10 -7.76
C GLN A 29 -3.63 28.48 -7.89
N ALA A 30 -4.38 28.43 -6.79
CA ALA A 30 -5.78 28.79 -6.79
C ALA A 30 -6.02 30.26 -7.08
N MET A 31 -5.22 31.13 -6.47
CA MET A 31 -5.30 32.57 -6.68
C MET A 31 -4.93 32.93 -8.11
N LEU A 32 -3.87 32.32 -8.66
CA LEU A 32 -3.50 32.49 -10.06
C LEU A 32 -4.60 32.01 -11.01
N THR A 33 -5.19 30.84 -10.75
CA THR A 33 -6.28 30.31 -11.58
C THR A 33 -7.52 31.20 -11.54
N ALA A 34 -7.87 31.73 -10.37
CA ALA A 34 -9.00 32.66 -10.23
C ALA A 34 -8.74 33.96 -10.97
N PHE A 35 -7.52 34.53 -10.87
CA PHE A 35 -7.14 35.74 -11.55
C PHE A 35 -7.13 35.58 -13.07
N ARG A 36 -6.58 34.49 -13.59
CA ARG A 36 -6.54 34.20 -15.04
C ARG A 36 -7.93 34.03 -15.65
N LYS A 37 -8.89 33.57 -14.88
CA LYS A 37 -10.28 33.46 -15.33
C LYS A 37 -10.93 34.83 -15.58
N ASP A 38 -10.56 35.82 -14.77
CA ASP A 38 -11.09 37.19 -14.87
C ASP A 38 -10.24 38.09 -15.80
N THR A 39 -8.98 37.73 -16.01
CA THR A 39 -8.00 38.47 -16.84
C THR A 39 -7.19 37.48 -17.71
N PRO A 40 -7.78 36.95 -18.79
CA PRO A 40 -7.15 35.94 -19.64
C PRO A 40 -5.89 36.42 -20.36
N ASP A 41 -5.75 37.76 -20.54
CA ASP A 41 -4.62 38.38 -21.23
C ASP A 41 -3.35 38.50 -20.34
N CYS A 42 -3.42 38.11 -19.05
CA CYS A 42 -2.31 38.12 -18.10
C CYS A 42 -1.88 36.69 -17.76
N GLU A 43 -1.27 35.95 -18.71
CA GLU A 43 -1.00 34.50 -18.46
C GLU A 43 0.24 34.23 -17.60
N ASP A 44 1.39 34.86 -17.89
CA ASP A 44 2.67 34.44 -17.29
C ASP A 44 3.37 35.50 -16.42
N ASN A 45 2.81 36.68 -16.32
CA ASN A 45 3.40 37.82 -15.63
C ASN A 45 2.82 38.09 -14.24
N VAL A 46 1.99 37.18 -13.72
CA VAL A 46 1.34 37.32 -12.41
C VAL A 46 2.02 36.47 -11.36
N GLU A 47 2.30 37.05 -10.21
CA GLU A 47 2.89 36.38 -9.07
C GLU A 47 2.08 36.62 -7.81
N VAL A 48 1.90 35.55 -6.99
CA VAL A 48 1.29 35.64 -5.66
C VAL A 48 2.39 35.51 -4.62
N ILE A 49 2.56 36.53 -3.82
CA ILE A 49 3.56 36.61 -2.76
C ILE A 49 2.86 36.37 -1.41
N LEU A 50 3.29 35.32 -0.71
CA LEU A 50 2.88 35.00 0.64
C LEU A 50 4.03 35.34 1.59
N ASP A 51 3.92 36.46 2.31
CA ASP A 51 4.90 36.91 3.30
C ASP A 51 4.44 36.47 4.70
N GLU A 52 5.01 35.37 5.19
CA GLU A 52 4.70 34.83 6.51
C GLU A 52 5.11 35.77 7.65
N THR A 53 6.21 36.50 7.47
CA THR A 53 6.75 37.41 8.49
C THR A 53 5.82 38.61 8.70
N LYS A 54 5.30 39.16 7.62
CA LYS A 54 4.36 40.28 7.66
C LYS A 54 2.90 39.84 7.71
N LYS A 55 2.64 38.51 7.66
CA LYS A 55 1.30 37.92 7.56
C LYS A 55 0.47 38.56 6.45
N LYS A 56 1.06 38.72 5.26
CA LYS A 56 0.49 39.44 4.13
C LYS A 56 0.45 38.56 2.87
N ILE A 57 -0.67 38.61 2.18
CA ILE A 57 -0.83 37.99 0.87
C ILE A 57 -0.97 39.13 -0.15
N GLU A 58 -0.09 39.14 -1.12
CA GLU A 58 -0.07 40.14 -2.20
C GLU A 58 -0.09 39.45 -3.56
N MET A 59 -0.79 40.06 -4.51
CA MET A 59 -0.73 39.65 -5.90
C MET A 59 -0.12 40.82 -6.69
N VAL A 60 0.85 40.51 -7.51
CA VAL A 60 1.55 41.48 -8.33
C VAL A 60 1.59 41.00 -9.78
N VAL A 61 1.47 41.99 -10.69
CA VAL A 61 1.68 41.78 -12.12
C VAL A 61 3.06 42.35 -12.47
N LYS A 62 3.94 41.52 -13.01
CA LYS A 62 5.26 41.95 -13.50
C LYS A 62 5.08 42.62 -14.86
N LYS A 63 5.40 43.93 -14.95
CA LYS A 63 5.29 44.71 -16.19
C LYS A 63 6.63 45.28 -16.58
N THR A 64 6.93 45.26 -17.87
CA THR A 64 8.14 45.86 -18.42
C THR A 64 7.91 47.36 -18.59
N VAL A 65 8.84 48.18 -18.14
CA VAL A 65 8.80 49.62 -18.29
C VAL A 65 9.16 49.99 -19.73
N VAL A 66 8.29 50.71 -20.39
CA VAL A 66 8.43 51.14 -21.81
C VAL A 66 8.18 52.63 -21.95
N GLU A 67 8.73 53.23 -23.01
CA GLU A 67 8.44 54.63 -23.35
C GLU A 67 7.00 54.84 -23.79
N ARG A 68 6.48 53.87 -24.59
CA ARG A 68 5.10 53.86 -25.07
C ARG A 68 4.46 52.49 -24.84
N VAL A 69 3.39 52.47 -24.06
CA VAL A 69 2.63 51.27 -23.76
C VAL A 69 1.85 50.81 -24.98
N ILE A 70 2.11 49.61 -25.46
CA ILE A 70 1.37 48.95 -26.54
C ILE A 70 0.39 47.96 -25.92
N ASP A 71 0.84 47.14 -25.00
CA ASP A 71 0.03 46.17 -24.26
C ASP A 71 -0.02 46.52 -22.76
N PRO A 72 -1.16 47.05 -22.28
CA PRO A 72 -1.32 47.44 -20.87
C PRO A 72 -1.24 46.30 -19.90
N TYR A 73 -1.35 45.03 -20.32
CA TYR A 73 -1.28 43.84 -19.42
C TYR A 73 0.16 43.50 -19.06
N VAL A 74 1.12 43.68 -19.96
CA VAL A 74 2.54 43.33 -19.78
C VAL A 74 3.50 44.51 -19.72
N GLU A 75 3.01 45.71 -20.07
CA GLU A 75 3.81 46.94 -20.14
C GLU A 75 3.30 48.01 -19.21
N ILE A 76 4.18 48.91 -18.80
CA ILE A 76 3.88 50.11 -17.99
C ILE A 76 4.73 51.28 -18.44
N SER A 77 4.16 52.48 -18.45
CA SER A 77 4.92 53.70 -18.78
C SER A 77 5.92 54.06 -17.69
N GLU A 78 7.01 54.70 -18.06
CA GLU A 78 8.05 55.17 -17.10
C GLU A 78 7.46 56.04 -15.99
N GLU A 79 6.53 56.96 -16.32
CA GLU A 79 5.85 57.81 -15.35
C GLU A 79 5.03 57.00 -14.32
N ALA A 80 4.32 55.97 -14.77
CA ALA A 80 3.56 55.08 -13.89
C ALA A 80 4.46 54.19 -13.07
N ALA A 81 5.56 53.68 -13.64
CA ALA A 81 6.58 52.89 -12.96
C ALA A 81 7.27 53.66 -11.82
N HIS A 82 7.55 54.94 -12.02
CA HIS A 82 8.13 55.82 -11.01
C HIS A 82 7.25 56.03 -9.76
N ARG A 83 5.93 55.84 -9.87
CA ARG A 83 5.03 55.86 -8.69
C ARG A 83 5.21 54.65 -7.80
N ILE A 84 5.71 53.52 -8.37
CA ILE A 84 5.93 52.28 -7.67
C ILE A 84 7.40 52.18 -7.23
N SER A 85 8.33 52.46 -8.13
CA SER A 85 9.78 52.44 -7.88
C SER A 85 10.42 53.70 -8.49
N LYS A 86 10.89 54.59 -7.63
CA LYS A 86 11.53 55.87 -8.02
C LYS A 86 12.80 55.72 -8.88
N ARG A 87 13.34 54.51 -9.04
CA ARG A 87 14.57 54.21 -9.77
C ARG A 87 14.33 53.42 -11.06
N ALA A 88 13.08 53.12 -11.39
CA ALA A 88 12.75 52.30 -12.54
C ALA A 88 13.14 53.02 -13.84
N LYS A 89 13.73 52.32 -14.79
CA LYS A 89 14.15 52.79 -16.10
C LYS A 89 13.45 51.95 -17.19
N VAL A 90 13.40 52.50 -18.39
CA VAL A 90 12.91 51.76 -19.57
C VAL A 90 13.72 50.47 -19.74
N GLY A 91 13.02 49.33 -19.86
CA GLY A 91 13.57 47.99 -19.90
C GLY A 91 13.57 47.25 -18.56
N ASP A 92 13.34 47.91 -17.43
CA ASP A 92 13.21 47.29 -16.12
C ASP A 92 11.86 46.58 -15.96
N ILE A 93 11.83 45.51 -15.12
CA ILE A 93 10.59 44.85 -14.75
C ILE A 93 10.14 45.38 -13.38
N VAL A 94 8.90 45.88 -13.32
CA VAL A 94 8.31 46.45 -12.10
C VAL A 94 7.11 45.59 -11.68
N SER A 95 7.04 45.25 -10.40
CA SER A 95 5.90 44.53 -9.81
C SER A 95 4.80 45.51 -9.44
N VAL A 96 3.71 45.46 -10.16
CA VAL A 96 2.53 46.32 -9.97
C VAL A 96 1.52 45.58 -9.09
N PRO A 97 1.17 46.10 -7.89
CA PRO A 97 0.20 45.43 -7.04
C PRO A 97 -1.20 45.45 -7.69
N VAL A 98 -1.89 44.33 -7.62
CA VAL A 98 -3.27 44.18 -8.07
C VAL A 98 -4.21 44.74 -7.01
N GLU A 99 -5.14 45.67 -7.39
CA GLU A 99 -6.11 46.20 -6.44
C GLU A 99 -7.05 45.13 -5.89
N THR A 100 -7.01 44.97 -4.57
CA THR A 100 -7.70 43.89 -3.82
C THR A 100 -9.21 44.00 -3.77
N LYS A 101 -9.83 45.09 -4.22
CA LYS A 101 -11.29 45.27 -4.13
C LYS A 101 -12.10 44.33 -5.02
N GLN A 102 -11.62 44.02 -6.20
CA GLN A 102 -12.24 43.02 -7.09
C GLN A 102 -11.93 41.59 -6.63
N PHE A 103 -10.76 41.39 -6.00
CA PHE A 103 -10.21 40.11 -5.62
C PHE A 103 -10.76 39.55 -4.28
N GLY A 104 -11.23 40.44 -3.39
CA GLY A 104 -11.53 40.07 -2.00
C GLY A 104 -12.67 39.05 -1.82
N ARG A 105 -13.69 39.03 -2.69
CA ARG A 105 -14.82 38.10 -2.58
C ARG A 105 -14.55 36.75 -3.25
N ILE A 106 -13.94 36.78 -4.44
CA ILE A 106 -13.62 35.58 -5.21
C ILE A 106 -12.49 34.83 -4.54
N ALA A 107 -11.47 35.55 -4.04
CA ALA A 107 -10.36 34.97 -3.31
C ALA A 107 -10.77 34.32 -2.00
N ALA A 108 -11.68 34.92 -1.24
CA ALA A 108 -12.10 34.35 0.05
C ALA A 108 -12.91 33.07 -0.10
N GLN A 109 -13.80 32.99 -1.08
CA GLN A 109 -14.60 31.78 -1.34
C GLN A 109 -13.78 30.68 -2.03
N GLY A 110 -12.99 31.06 -3.04
CA GLY A 110 -12.09 30.13 -3.75
C GLY A 110 -10.99 29.58 -2.86
N ALA A 111 -10.36 30.44 -2.05
CA ALA A 111 -9.31 30.01 -1.12
C ALA A 111 -9.80 28.98 -0.10
N LYS A 112 -10.98 29.19 0.50
CA LYS A 112 -11.56 28.21 1.43
C LYS A 112 -11.76 26.84 0.80
N GLN A 113 -12.32 26.81 -0.41
CA GLN A 113 -12.57 25.55 -1.13
C GLN A 113 -11.25 24.85 -1.47
N VAL A 114 -10.24 25.60 -1.91
CA VAL A 114 -8.92 25.06 -2.26
C VAL A 114 -8.16 24.59 -1.05
N ILE A 115 -8.24 25.28 0.09
CA ILE A 115 -7.65 24.84 1.34
C ILE A 115 -8.25 23.51 1.76
N ILE A 116 -9.58 23.39 1.77
CA ILE A 116 -10.26 22.14 2.12
C ILE A 116 -9.86 21.00 1.16
N GLN A 117 -9.78 21.30 -0.12
CA GLN A 117 -9.35 20.33 -1.13
C GLN A 117 -7.88 19.94 -0.93
N GLY A 118 -6.99 20.93 -0.72
CA GLY A 118 -5.58 20.70 -0.46
C GLY A 118 -5.30 19.86 0.79
N ILE A 119 -6.03 20.11 1.88
CA ILE A 119 -5.97 19.28 3.09
C ILE A 119 -6.37 17.84 2.78
N ARG A 120 -7.49 17.63 2.09
CA ARG A 120 -7.95 16.29 1.71
C ARG A 120 -6.96 15.55 0.80
N GLU A 121 -6.34 16.26 -0.13
CA GLU A 121 -5.32 15.68 -1.02
C GLU A 121 -4.05 15.31 -0.24
N ALA A 122 -3.61 16.17 0.69
CA ALA A 122 -2.46 15.89 1.53
C ALA A 122 -2.72 14.71 2.48
N GLU A 123 -3.87 14.67 3.16
CA GLU A 123 -4.27 13.56 4.02
C GLU A 123 -4.29 12.23 3.23
N ARG A 124 -4.85 12.24 2.02
CA ARG A 124 -4.83 11.07 1.13
C ARG A 124 -3.42 10.65 0.72
N GLY A 125 -2.57 11.61 0.40
CA GLY A 125 -1.16 11.35 0.09
C GLY A 125 -0.43 10.71 1.26
N MET A 126 -0.59 11.23 2.47
CA MET A 126 0.02 10.69 3.69
C MET A 126 -0.47 9.27 3.99
N ILE A 127 -1.77 9.01 3.88
CA ILE A 127 -2.35 7.67 4.03
C ILE A 127 -1.79 6.72 2.97
N TYR A 128 -1.69 7.16 1.72
CA TYR A 128 -1.12 6.35 0.64
C TYR A 128 0.32 5.96 0.95
N GLU A 129 1.19 6.91 1.27
CA GLU A 129 2.60 6.65 1.60
C GLU A 129 2.75 5.72 2.82
N GLU A 130 1.94 5.94 3.86
CA GLU A 130 1.95 5.09 5.05
C GLU A 130 1.61 3.64 4.71
N PHE A 131 0.53 3.39 3.96
CA PHE A 131 0.11 2.02 3.64
C PHE A 131 0.94 1.42 2.50
N ASN A 132 1.46 2.21 1.59
CA ASN A 132 2.39 1.75 0.54
C ASN A 132 3.67 1.16 1.17
N SER A 133 4.17 1.77 2.24
CA SER A 133 5.30 1.22 3.00
C SER A 133 4.97 -0.09 3.75
N LYS A 134 3.69 -0.41 3.90
CA LYS A 134 3.17 -1.62 4.55
C LYS A 134 2.67 -2.66 3.54
N GLU A 135 2.90 -2.46 2.25
CA GLU A 135 2.63 -3.51 1.25
C GLU A 135 3.39 -4.79 1.60
N HIS A 136 2.73 -5.92 1.42
CA HIS A 136 3.25 -7.24 1.76
C HIS A 136 3.45 -7.50 3.25
N GLU A 137 2.90 -6.65 4.13
CA GLU A 137 2.89 -6.83 5.59
C GLU A 137 1.52 -7.30 6.10
N ILE A 138 1.51 -7.74 7.35
CA ILE A 138 0.28 -8.05 8.08
C ILE A 138 -0.18 -6.81 8.86
N LEU A 139 -1.47 -6.51 8.75
CA LEU A 139 -2.14 -5.53 9.58
C LEU A 139 -3.27 -6.19 10.37
N THR A 140 -3.55 -5.66 11.55
CA THR A 140 -4.74 -6.03 12.31
C THR A 140 -5.85 -5.04 11.97
N GLY A 141 -6.96 -5.54 11.47
CA GLY A 141 -8.16 -4.76 11.19
C GLY A 141 -9.32 -5.17 12.10
N VAL A 142 -10.23 -4.24 12.33
CA VAL A 142 -11.50 -4.49 13.00
C VAL A 142 -12.62 -4.44 11.98
N VAL A 143 -13.40 -5.50 11.87
CA VAL A 143 -14.56 -5.56 10.96
C VAL A 143 -15.56 -4.48 11.38
N ASN A 144 -15.76 -3.48 10.54
CA ASN A 144 -16.63 -2.35 10.79
C ASN A 144 -18.06 -2.59 10.29
N LYS A 145 -18.17 -3.17 9.11
CA LYS A 145 -19.45 -3.54 8.50
C LYS A 145 -19.24 -4.63 7.44
N ILE A 146 -20.29 -5.38 7.20
CA ILE A 146 -20.36 -6.34 6.10
C ILE A 146 -21.52 -5.93 5.20
N ASP A 147 -21.27 -5.75 3.91
CA ASP A 147 -22.32 -5.44 2.94
C ASP A 147 -23.12 -6.71 2.63
N PRO A 148 -24.38 -6.80 3.03
CA PRO A 148 -25.19 -8.01 2.87
C PRO A 148 -25.48 -8.34 1.42
N ARG A 149 -25.32 -7.38 0.50
CA ARG A 149 -25.60 -7.56 -0.93
C ARG A 149 -24.41 -8.09 -1.69
N THR A 150 -23.21 -7.62 -1.35
CA THR A 150 -21.96 -8.01 -2.03
C THR A 150 -21.14 -9.02 -1.24
N GLY A 151 -21.40 -9.19 0.05
CA GLY A 151 -20.59 -9.99 0.96
C GLY A 151 -19.22 -9.39 1.30
N CYS A 152 -18.93 -8.17 0.84
CA CYS A 152 -17.67 -7.51 1.16
C CYS A 152 -17.63 -7.08 2.63
N ALA A 153 -16.55 -7.39 3.31
CA ALA A 153 -16.27 -6.87 4.64
C ALA A 153 -15.41 -5.61 4.55
N PHE A 154 -15.75 -4.60 5.31
CA PHE A 154 -15.00 -3.35 5.45
C PHE A 154 -14.35 -3.31 6.82
N LEU A 155 -13.03 -3.22 6.82
CA LEU A 155 -12.22 -3.23 8.04
C LEU A 155 -11.69 -1.84 8.34
N LYS A 156 -11.73 -1.45 9.61
CA LYS A 156 -10.97 -0.31 10.11
C LYS A 156 -9.56 -0.77 10.42
N ILE A 157 -8.60 -0.18 9.74
CA ILE A 157 -7.17 -0.37 9.98
C ILE A 157 -6.62 0.90 10.59
N SER A 158 -5.87 0.77 11.69
CA SER A 158 -5.26 1.91 12.37
C SER A 158 -4.16 2.52 11.50
N SER A 159 -4.21 3.83 11.34
CA SER A 159 -3.22 4.68 10.68
C SER A 159 -2.61 5.62 11.72
N ASN A 160 -1.48 6.27 11.39
CA ASN A 160 -0.79 7.19 12.28
C ASN A 160 -1.66 8.41 12.69
N SER A 161 -2.58 8.81 11.83
CA SER A 161 -3.43 10.00 12.05
C SER A 161 -4.87 9.66 12.43
N ASP A 162 -5.39 8.48 12.02
CA ASP A 162 -6.77 8.06 12.25
C ASP A 162 -6.96 6.60 11.76
N TYR A 163 -8.17 6.24 11.35
CA TYR A 163 -8.50 4.95 10.77
C TYR A 163 -8.66 5.07 9.26
N THR A 164 -8.13 4.07 8.53
CA THR A 164 -8.40 3.89 7.11
C THR A 164 -9.31 2.69 6.91
N GLU A 165 -10.29 2.80 6.02
CA GLU A 165 -11.16 1.69 5.64
C GLU A 165 -10.49 0.85 4.54
N ALA A 166 -10.31 -0.45 4.82
CA ALA A 166 -9.85 -1.43 3.84
C ALA A 166 -10.96 -2.38 3.47
N MET A 167 -11.02 -2.78 2.21
CA MET A 167 -12.03 -3.68 1.68
C MET A 167 -11.49 -5.09 1.54
N LEU A 168 -12.12 -6.04 2.22
CA LEU A 168 -11.90 -7.47 2.07
C LEU A 168 -13.02 -8.04 1.19
N ALA A 169 -12.68 -8.39 -0.05
CA ALA A 169 -13.61 -9.00 -0.98
C ALA A 169 -13.97 -10.43 -0.55
N PRO A 170 -15.15 -10.95 -0.89
CA PRO A 170 -15.54 -12.33 -0.55
C PRO A 170 -14.56 -13.40 -1.05
N ALA A 171 -13.97 -13.17 -2.24
CA ALA A 171 -12.94 -14.07 -2.80
C ALA A 171 -11.62 -14.07 -1.99
N GLU A 172 -11.39 -13.02 -1.21
CA GLU A 172 -10.21 -12.85 -0.35
C GLU A 172 -10.47 -13.25 1.11
N CYS A 173 -11.70 -13.68 1.45
CA CYS A 173 -12.03 -14.28 2.73
C CYS A 173 -11.66 -15.77 2.74
N ILE A 174 -11.25 -16.30 3.89
CA ILE A 174 -11.04 -17.73 4.08
C ILE A 174 -12.38 -18.44 3.92
N ARG A 175 -12.39 -19.51 3.14
CA ARG A 175 -13.62 -20.28 2.89
C ARG A 175 -14.16 -20.89 4.18
N GLY A 176 -15.41 -20.57 4.51
CA GLY A 176 -16.08 -21.04 5.74
C GLY A 176 -15.81 -20.21 6.99
N GLU A 177 -15.04 -19.11 6.85
CA GLU A 177 -14.87 -18.13 7.93
C GLU A 177 -16.10 -17.23 8.03
N GLU A 178 -16.74 -17.22 9.20
CA GLU A 178 -17.86 -16.32 9.50
C GLU A 178 -17.34 -15.08 10.21
N LEU A 179 -17.32 -13.96 9.51
CA LEU A 179 -16.89 -12.67 10.05
C LEU A 179 -18.11 -11.94 10.64
N HIS A 180 -17.91 -11.30 11.79
CA HIS A 180 -18.92 -10.48 12.45
C HIS A 180 -18.39 -9.06 12.68
N GLU A 181 -19.30 -8.10 12.76
CA GLU A 181 -18.93 -6.73 13.14
C GLU A 181 -18.29 -6.70 14.52
N GLY A 182 -17.14 -6.06 14.63
CA GLY A 182 -16.32 -6.01 15.84
C GLY A 182 -15.20 -7.03 15.89
N ASP A 183 -15.17 -8.03 15.01
CA ASP A 183 -14.09 -9.03 14.98
C ASP A 183 -12.75 -8.37 14.64
N ARG A 184 -11.71 -8.80 15.36
CA ARG A 184 -10.32 -8.39 15.11
C ARG A 184 -9.62 -9.50 14.37
N ILE A 185 -9.24 -9.22 13.13
CA ILE A 185 -8.58 -10.19 12.25
C ILE A 185 -7.27 -9.64 11.69
N LYS A 186 -6.32 -10.53 11.46
CA LYS A 186 -5.09 -10.21 10.74
C LYS A 186 -5.30 -10.36 9.24
N VAL A 187 -4.86 -9.39 8.47
CA VAL A 187 -4.99 -9.34 7.02
C VAL A 187 -3.66 -9.02 6.37
N TYR A 188 -3.41 -9.58 5.21
CA TYR A 188 -2.24 -9.30 4.40
C TYR A 188 -2.54 -8.16 3.44
N VAL A 189 -1.66 -7.16 3.39
CA VAL A 189 -1.76 -6.05 2.43
C VAL A 189 -1.21 -6.53 1.09
N VAL A 190 -2.09 -6.66 0.11
CA VAL A 190 -1.72 -7.12 -1.24
C VAL A 190 -1.16 -5.99 -2.07
N GLU A 191 -1.85 -4.86 -2.06
CA GLU A 191 -1.54 -3.69 -2.88
C GLU A 191 -2.23 -2.45 -2.32
N VAL A 192 -1.61 -1.29 -2.49
CA VAL A 192 -2.22 0.01 -2.17
C VAL A 192 -2.39 0.80 -3.46
N ARG A 193 -3.64 1.06 -3.85
CA ARG A 193 -3.97 1.81 -5.07
C ARG A 193 -4.37 3.23 -4.75
N ASN A 194 -3.85 4.16 -5.54
CA ASN A 194 -4.32 5.53 -5.49
C ASN A 194 -5.53 5.70 -6.43
N SER A 195 -6.68 6.06 -5.89
CA SER A 195 -7.90 6.29 -6.67
C SER A 195 -8.39 7.73 -6.52
N THR A 196 -9.27 8.17 -7.42
CA THR A 196 -9.88 9.51 -7.38
C THR A 196 -10.66 9.76 -6.09
N ARG A 197 -11.11 8.69 -5.41
CA ARG A 197 -11.84 8.77 -4.13
C ARG A 197 -10.92 8.70 -2.91
N GLY A 198 -9.64 8.42 -3.10
CA GLY A 198 -8.61 8.26 -2.08
C GLY A 198 -7.88 6.93 -2.20
N PRO A 199 -6.86 6.69 -1.34
CA PRO A 199 -6.12 5.44 -1.31
C PRO A 199 -7.06 4.27 -0.97
N GLN A 200 -6.88 3.17 -1.70
CA GLN A 200 -7.58 1.92 -1.48
C GLN A 200 -6.56 0.86 -1.06
N VAL A 201 -6.67 0.39 0.17
CA VAL A 201 -5.85 -0.70 0.69
C VAL A 201 -6.55 -2.02 0.36
N LEU A 202 -5.97 -2.79 -0.55
CA LEU A 202 -6.45 -4.12 -0.92
C LEU A 202 -5.83 -5.14 0.01
N ILE A 203 -6.68 -5.87 0.69
CA ILE A 203 -6.30 -6.84 1.71
C ILE A 203 -6.80 -8.24 1.37
N SER A 204 -6.08 -9.24 1.85
CA SER A 204 -6.41 -10.64 1.60
C SER A 204 -6.18 -11.49 2.86
N ARG A 205 -7.04 -12.48 3.05
CA ARG A 205 -6.84 -13.58 3.98
C ARG A 205 -6.54 -14.91 3.27
N THR A 206 -6.63 -14.93 1.93
CA THR A 206 -6.34 -16.12 1.11
C THR A 206 -4.91 -16.13 0.56
N HIS A 207 -4.23 -14.99 0.53
CA HIS A 207 -2.89 -14.88 -0.03
C HIS A 207 -1.85 -15.69 0.78
N PRO A 208 -0.93 -16.43 0.11
CA PRO A 208 0.12 -17.19 0.81
C PRO A 208 1.02 -16.35 1.69
N GLY A 209 1.23 -15.08 1.34
CA GLY A 209 1.98 -14.11 2.14
C GLY A 209 1.44 -13.93 3.55
N LEU A 210 0.13 -14.12 3.78
CA LEU A 210 -0.44 -14.09 5.12
C LEU A 210 0.20 -15.19 6.01
N VAL A 211 0.31 -16.41 5.50
CA VAL A 211 0.92 -17.52 6.24
C VAL A 211 2.39 -17.22 6.53
N LYS A 212 3.13 -16.75 5.52
CA LYS A 212 4.53 -16.35 5.67
C LYS A 212 4.73 -15.36 6.82
N ARG A 213 3.95 -14.28 6.81
CA ARG A 213 4.05 -13.22 7.82
C ARG A 213 3.57 -13.65 9.19
N LEU A 214 2.59 -14.57 9.27
CA LEU A 214 2.17 -15.15 10.55
C LEU A 214 3.30 -15.96 11.18
N PHE A 215 4.01 -16.76 10.38
CA PHE A 215 5.17 -17.50 10.89
C PHE A 215 6.33 -16.59 11.28
N GLU A 216 6.58 -15.49 10.56
CA GLU A 216 7.58 -14.49 10.95
C GLU A 216 7.26 -13.83 12.30
N LEU A 217 5.98 -13.68 12.65
CA LEU A 217 5.56 -13.16 13.96
C LEU A 217 5.70 -14.17 15.10
N GLU A 218 5.46 -15.46 14.82
CA GLU A 218 5.41 -16.53 15.85
C GLU A 218 6.77 -17.21 16.04
N VAL A 219 7.66 -17.16 15.04
CA VAL A 219 8.92 -17.89 14.99
C VAL A 219 10.10 -16.94 14.93
N PRO A 220 10.79 -16.68 16.04
CA PRO A 220 11.94 -15.77 16.07
C PRO A 220 13.05 -16.14 15.08
N GLU A 221 13.27 -17.45 14.86
CA GLU A 221 14.29 -17.97 13.94
C GLU A 221 13.97 -17.66 12.46
N ILE A 222 12.69 -17.43 12.13
CA ILE A 222 12.30 -16.92 10.80
C ILE A 222 12.47 -15.41 10.75
N PHE A 223 12.13 -14.71 11.83
CA PHE A 223 12.24 -13.26 11.89
C PHE A 223 13.70 -12.78 11.78
N ASP A 224 14.65 -13.48 12.39
CA ASP A 224 16.08 -13.16 12.34
C ASP A 224 16.81 -13.73 11.12
N GLY A 225 16.10 -14.52 10.28
CA GLY A 225 16.64 -15.11 9.05
C GLY A 225 17.44 -16.39 9.25
N THR A 226 17.52 -16.93 10.46
CA THR A 226 18.19 -18.21 10.77
C THR A 226 17.48 -19.39 10.09
N VAL A 227 16.14 -19.30 10.00
CA VAL A 227 15.29 -20.22 9.24
C VAL A 227 14.60 -19.45 8.12
N GLU A 228 14.68 -19.95 6.91
CA GLU A 228 14.06 -19.36 5.74
C GLU A 228 12.85 -20.15 5.26
N ILE A 229 11.78 -19.45 4.89
CA ILE A 229 10.66 -20.03 4.15
C ILE A 229 10.98 -19.94 2.65
N LYS A 230 11.29 -21.08 2.03
CA LYS A 230 11.65 -21.14 0.60
C LYS A 230 10.44 -21.09 -0.33
N SER A 231 9.36 -21.79 0.03
CA SER A 231 8.12 -21.79 -0.77
C SER A 231 6.89 -22.10 0.08
N ILE A 232 5.73 -21.63 -0.39
CA ILE A 232 4.43 -21.91 0.22
C ILE A 232 3.43 -22.26 -0.88
N ALA A 233 2.71 -23.35 -0.70
CA ALA A 233 1.57 -23.73 -1.52
C ALA A 233 0.33 -23.81 -0.62
N ARG A 234 -0.72 -22.99 -0.94
CA ARG A 234 -1.87 -22.80 -0.07
C ARG A 234 -3.20 -23.04 -0.81
N GLU A 235 -4.09 -23.74 -0.15
CA GLU A 235 -5.52 -23.74 -0.42
C GLU A 235 -6.21 -23.20 0.83
N ALA A 236 -6.50 -21.90 0.81
CA ALA A 236 -6.97 -21.16 1.98
C ALA A 236 -8.24 -21.77 2.60
N GLY A 237 -8.23 -21.87 3.93
CA GLY A 237 -9.29 -22.52 4.72
C GLY A 237 -9.29 -24.04 4.68
N SER A 238 -8.33 -24.66 4.00
CA SER A 238 -8.21 -26.11 3.93
C SER A 238 -6.83 -26.62 4.36
N ARG A 239 -5.80 -26.35 3.55
CA ARG A 239 -4.45 -26.85 3.81
C ARG A 239 -3.38 -25.99 3.17
N THR A 240 -2.28 -25.83 3.89
CA THR A 240 -1.05 -25.17 3.42
C THR A 240 0.14 -26.12 3.56
N LYS A 241 1.00 -26.15 2.53
CA LYS A 241 2.34 -26.75 2.63
C LYS A 241 3.38 -25.64 2.60
N MET A 242 4.36 -25.70 3.50
CA MET A 242 5.41 -24.70 3.64
C MET A 242 6.77 -25.40 3.70
N ALA A 243 7.67 -25.02 2.78
CA ALA A 243 9.03 -25.52 2.75
C ALA A 243 9.98 -24.58 3.49
N VAL A 244 10.70 -25.11 4.45
CA VAL A 244 11.62 -24.38 5.32
C VAL A 244 13.04 -24.91 5.20
N TRP A 245 14.01 -24.03 5.40
CA TRP A 245 15.43 -24.33 5.27
C TRP A 245 16.24 -23.54 6.29
N ALA A 246 17.37 -24.09 6.69
CA ALA A 246 18.37 -23.39 7.49
C ALA A 246 19.76 -23.65 6.90
N GLU A 247 20.61 -22.62 6.87
CA GLU A 247 21.98 -22.71 6.37
C GLU A 247 22.83 -23.58 7.31
N ASP A 248 22.69 -23.40 8.62
CA ASP A 248 23.38 -24.19 9.62
C ASP A 248 22.70 -25.57 9.77
N PRO A 249 23.39 -26.69 9.47
CA PRO A 249 22.84 -28.03 9.59
C PRO A 249 22.50 -28.46 11.02
N VAL A 250 22.99 -27.76 12.04
CA VAL A 250 22.67 -28.01 13.45
C VAL A 250 21.25 -27.54 13.79
N ILE A 251 20.70 -26.59 13.01
CA ILE A 251 19.37 -26.05 13.25
C ILE A 251 18.33 -26.96 12.61
N ASP A 252 17.31 -27.33 13.38
CA ASP A 252 16.12 -28.01 12.89
C ASP A 252 15.06 -26.95 12.46
N PRO A 253 14.91 -26.65 11.16
CA PRO A 253 13.99 -25.62 10.71
C PRO A 253 12.51 -26.02 10.90
N ILE A 254 12.21 -27.33 10.90
CA ILE A 254 10.85 -27.81 11.13
C ILE A 254 10.52 -27.66 12.61
N GLY A 255 11.41 -28.12 13.50
CA GLY A 255 11.24 -28.01 14.95
C GLY A 255 11.08 -26.57 15.42
N ALA A 256 11.84 -25.60 14.82
CA ALA A 256 11.71 -24.18 15.09
C ALA A 256 10.30 -23.65 14.77
N CYS A 257 9.75 -24.03 13.62
CA CYS A 257 8.40 -23.61 13.20
C CYS A 257 7.28 -24.28 13.99
N VAL A 258 7.44 -25.56 14.35
CA VAL A 258 6.46 -26.30 15.15
C VAL A 258 6.40 -25.74 16.57
N GLY A 259 7.58 -25.49 17.16
CA GLY A 259 7.73 -24.94 18.49
C GLY A 259 7.42 -25.95 19.62
N PRO A 260 7.61 -25.54 20.88
CA PRO A 260 7.37 -26.43 22.03
C PRO A 260 5.93 -26.94 22.05
N LYS A 261 5.77 -28.28 22.05
CA LYS A 261 4.47 -28.99 22.04
C LYS A 261 3.55 -28.54 20.88
N GLY A 262 4.11 -28.08 19.77
CA GLY A 262 3.35 -27.58 18.62
C GLY A 262 2.70 -26.21 18.82
N GLY A 263 3.10 -25.47 19.84
CA GLY A 263 2.44 -24.22 20.22
C GLY A 263 2.50 -23.12 19.15
N ARG A 264 3.64 -22.98 18.45
CA ARG A 264 3.81 -21.94 17.41
C ARG A 264 2.93 -22.22 16.19
N VAL A 265 2.99 -23.44 15.65
CA VAL A 265 2.15 -23.81 14.51
C VAL A 265 0.66 -23.78 14.87
N ALA A 266 0.28 -24.16 16.09
CA ALA A 266 -1.10 -24.11 16.56
C ALA A 266 -1.64 -22.67 16.63
N SER A 267 -0.82 -21.69 17.01
CA SER A 267 -1.17 -20.28 17.01
C SER A 267 -1.55 -19.81 15.60
N VAL A 268 -0.72 -20.16 14.59
CA VAL A 268 -0.98 -19.83 13.19
C VAL A 268 -2.24 -20.53 12.65
N VAL A 269 -2.39 -21.84 12.96
CA VAL A 269 -3.58 -22.64 12.58
C VAL A 269 -4.86 -22.00 13.13
N ASN A 270 -4.85 -21.57 14.41
CA ASN A 270 -6.00 -20.90 15.02
C ASN A 270 -6.34 -19.56 14.35
N GLU A 271 -5.33 -18.74 14.03
CA GLU A 271 -5.54 -17.48 13.31
C GLU A 271 -6.18 -17.70 11.92
N LEU A 272 -5.86 -18.83 11.28
CA LEU A 272 -6.37 -19.21 9.97
C LEU A 272 -7.65 -20.05 10.02
N GLY A 273 -8.36 -20.06 11.16
CA GLY A 273 -9.65 -20.75 11.29
C GLY A 273 -9.55 -22.29 11.21
N GLY A 274 -8.43 -22.88 11.61
CA GLY A 274 -8.22 -24.33 11.62
C GLY A 274 -7.62 -24.89 10.32
N GLU A 275 -7.08 -24.04 9.44
CA GLU A 275 -6.36 -24.46 8.23
C GLU A 275 -5.17 -25.35 8.59
N LYS A 276 -5.08 -26.54 8.00
CA LYS A 276 -3.99 -27.49 8.26
C LYS A 276 -2.69 -27.01 7.64
N ILE A 277 -1.59 -27.11 8.38
CA ILE A 277 -0.27 -26.67 7.92
C ILE A 277 0.70 -27.82 7.96
N ASP A 278 1.24 -28.20 6.81
CA ASP A 278 2.34 -29.17 6.68
C ASP A 278 3.66 -28.40 6.48
N ILE A 279 4.57 -28.57 7.42
CA ILE A 279 5.91 -27.98 7.34
C ILE A 279 6.86 -29.06 6.84
N VAL A 280 7.55 -28.80 5.74
CA VAL A 280 8.47 -29.77 5.12
C VAL A 280 9.86 -29.17 4.99
N LYS A 281 10.89 -30.00 5.02
CA LYS A 281 12.27 -29.58 4.82
C LYS A 281 12.50 -29.30 3.32
N TYR A 282 13.02 -28.12 3.02
CA TYR A 282 13.50 -27.82 1.67
C TYR A 282 14.85 -28.54 1.42
N SER A 283 15.05 -29.03 0.21
CA SER A 283 16.36 -29.51 -0.29
C SER A 283 16.62 -28.91 -1.66
N GLU A 284 17.90 -28.64 -1.94
CA GLU A 284 18.36 -28.23 -3.29
C GLU A 284 18.34 -29.41 -4.26
N VAL A 285 18.33 -30.66 -3.74
CA VAL A 285 18.16 -31.87 -4.52
C VAL A 285 16.66 -32.05 -4.80
N PRO A 286 16.23 -31.97 -6.07
CA PRO A 286 14.81 -31.97 -6.40
C PRO A 286 14.09 -33.22 -5.94
N GLU A 287 14.73 -34.40 -6.04
CA GLU A 287 14.16 -35.67 -5.65
C GLU A 287 13.85 -35.73 -4.16
N GLU A 288 14.75 -35.25 -3.32
CA GLU A 288 14.56 -35.16 -1.87
C GLU A 288 13.44 -34.16 -1.52
N PHE A 289 13.42 -33.01 -2.20
CA PHE A 289 12.40 -31.99 -1.94
C PHE A 289 11.00 -32.45 -2.36
N ILE A 290 10.89 -33.14 -3.50
CA ILE A 290 9.62 -33.73 -3.97
C ILE A 290 9.12 -34.79 -2.98
N ALA A 291 10.02 -35.68 -2.54
CA ALA A 291 9.69 -36.70 -1.53
C ALA A 291 9.19 -36.06 -0.22
N ALA A 292 9.87 -35.04 0.29
CA ALA A 292 9.47 -34.30 1.47
C ALA A 292 8.13 -33.60 1.30
N ALA A 293 7.88 -33.01 0.10
CA ALA A 293 6.65 -32.27 -0.20
C ALA A 293 5.40 -33.18 -0.22
N LEU A 294 5.54 -34.47 -0.45
CA LEU A 294 4.44 -35.45 -0.43
C LEU A 294 4.08 -35.94 0.98
N ALA A 295 4.83 -35.52 2.01
CA ALA A 295 4.45 -35.82 3.39
C ALA A 295 2.96 -35.53 3.65
N PRO A 296 2.25 -36.32 4.47
CA PRO A 296 2.74 -37.37 5.34
C PRO A 296 2.91 -38.77 4.67
N SER A 297 2.77 -38.87 3.35
CA SER A 297 2.99 -40.12 2.62
C SER A 297 4.48 -40.45 2.56
N GLU A 298 4.80 -41.71 2.67
CA GLU A 298 6.12 -42.28 2.46
C GLU A 298 6.38 -42.37 0.94
N VAL A 299 7.57 -42.01 0.50
CA VAL A 299 8.00 -42.10 -0.90
C VAL A 299 9.16 -43.10 -1.00
N LEU A 300 9.03 -44.03 -1.93
CA LEU A 300 10.06 -45.06 -2.16
C LEU A 300 11.12 -44.56 -3.16
N GLU A 301 10.68 -43.93 -4.25
CA GLU A 301 11.56 -43.46 -5.31
C GLU A 301 11.01 -42.23 -5.98
N VAL A 302 11.88 -41.32 -6.38
CA VAL A 302 11.58 -40.17 -7.21
C VAL A 302 12.51 -40.17 -8.43
N THR A 303 11.95 -40.25 -9.63
CA THR A 303 12.69 -40.21 -10.90
C THR A 303 12.32 -38.93 -11.66
N LEU A 304 13.31 -38.07 -11.94
CA LEU A 304 13.12 -36.89 -12.79
C LEU A 304 12.98 -37.33 -14.25
N LEU A 305 12.08 -36.71 -14.99
CA LEU A 305 11.86 -36.96 -16.40
C LEU A 305 12.51 -35.87 -17.26
N ASP A 306 13.03 -36.25 -18.42
CA ASP A 306 13.76 -35.34 -19.33
C ASP A 306 12.91 -34.21 -19.92
N GLU A 307 11.59 -34.35 -19.91
CA GLU A 307 10.66 -33.36 -20.43
C GLU A 307 10.20 -32.35 -19.34
N GLY A 308 10.91 -31.23 -19.27
CA GLY A 308 10.54 -30.11 -18.41
C GLY A 308 10.68 -30.45 -16.90
N LYS A 309 10.04 -29.64 -16.03
CA LYS A 309 9.97 -29.91 -14.60
C LYS A 309 8.90 -30.98 -14.31
N SER A 310 9.17 -32.24 -14.65
CA SER A 310 8.29 -33.38 -14.43
C SER A 310 9.02 -34.49 -13.69
N CYS A 311 8.31 -35.24 -12.86
CA CYS A 311 8.86 -36.38 -12.14
C CYS A 311 7.81 -37.49 -11.99
N ARG A 312 8.32 -38.71 -11.85
CA ARG A 312 7.55 -39.88 -11.41
C ARG A 312 7.92 -40.22 -9.99
N VAL A 313 6.93 -40.50 -9.19
CA VAL A 313 7.10 -40.83 -7.76
C VAL A 313 6.45 -42.17 -7.50
N ILE A 314 7.19 -43.08 -6.91
CA ILE A 314 6.71 -44.39 -6.49
C ILE A 314 6.44 -44.37 -4.99
N VAL A 315 5.25 -44.80 -4.61
CA VAL A 315 4.81 -44.91 -3.21
C VAL A 315 4.32 -46.31 -2.91
N PRO A 316 4.36 -46.76 -1.64
CA PRO A 316 3.75 -48.02 -1.24
C PRO A 316 2.27 -48.04 -1.64
N ASP A 317 1.77 -49.20 -2.06
CA ASP A 317 0.38 -49.36 -2.52
C ASP A 317 -0.66 -48.88 -1.51
N ASN A 318 -0.42 -49.13 -0.23
CA ASN A 318 -1.30 -48.72 0.87
C ASN A 318 -1.25 -47.21 1.15
N GLN A 319 -0.29 -46.48 0.59
CA GLN A 319 -0.13 -45.04 0.77
C GLN A 319 -0.52 -44.20 -0.44
N LEU A 320 -0.88 -44.82 -1.58
CA LEU A 320 -1.26 -44.12 -2.79
C LEU A 320 -2.37 -43.09 -2.54
N SER A 321 -3.43 -43.47 -1.84
CA SER A 321 -4.53 -42.58 -1.49
C SER A 321 -4.10 -41.42 -0.60
N LEU A 322 -3.12 -41.63 0.26
CA LEU A 322 -2.56 -40.60 1.15
C LEU A 322 -1.68 -39.65 0.36
N ALA A 323 -0.84 -40.15 -0.56
CA ALA A 323 0.03 -39.38 -1.41
C ALA A 323 -0.78 -38.46 -2.35
N ILE A 324 -1.86 -38.96 -2.90
CA ILE A 324 -2.79 -38.16 -3.74
C ILE A 324 -3.58 -37.20 -2.87
N GLY A 325 -4.10 -37.64 -1.74
CA GLY A 325 -4.95 -36.90 -0.84
C GLY A 325 -6.40 -36.78 -1.34
N LYS A 326 -7.28 -36.23 -0.48
CA LYS A 326 -8.67 -35.98 -0.84
C LYS A 326 -8.76 -35.06 -2.05
N GLU A 327 -9.46 -35.47 -3.10
CA GLU A 327 -9.60 -34.71 -4.36
C GLU A 327 -8.26 -34.28 -4.98
N GLY A 328 -7.18 -35.04 -4.73
CA GLY A 328 -5.84 -34.71 -5.24
C GLY A 328 -5.14 -33.55 -4.53
N GLN A 329 -5.61 -33.13 -3.36
CA GLN A 329 -5.11 -31.95 -2.66
C GLN A 329 -3.63 -32.07 -2.30
N ASN A 330 -3.20 -33.23 -1.75
CA ASN A 330 -1.81 -33.38 -1.32
C ASN A 330 -0.84 -33.33 -2.52
N ALA A 331 -1.15 -34.06 -3.59
CA ALA A 331 -0.36 -34.04 -4.84
C ALA A 331 -0.33 -32.65 -5.49
N ARG A 332 -1.48 -31.97 -5.55
CA ARG A 332 -1.59 -30.63 -6.12
C ARG A 332 -0.80 -29.58 -5.31
N LEU A 333 -0.85 -29.63 -3.99
CA LEU A 333 -0.07 -28.73 -3.14
C LEU A 333 1.43 -29.03 -3.24
N ALA A 334 1.83 -30.32 -3.28
CA ALA A 334 3.22 -30.71 -3.46
C ALA A 334 3.76 -30.22 -4.82
N ALA A 335 2.98 -30.38 -5.89
CA ALA A 335 3.34 -29.89 -7.21
C ALA A 335 3.53 -28.35 -7.24
N LYS A 336 2.62 -27.60 -6.61
CA LYS A 336 2.75 -26.13 -6.48
C LYS A 336 3.94 -25.73 -5.63
N LEU A 337 4.22 -26.45 -4.55
CA LEU A 337 5.31 -26.15 -3.63
C LEU A 337 6.68 -26.35 -4.28
N THR A 338 6.85 -27.44 -5.00
CA THR A 338 8.12 -27.82 -5.65
C THR A 338 8.31 -27.21 -7.03
N GLY A 339 7.21 -26.82 -7.70
CA GLY A 339 7.21 -26.37 -9.09
C GLY A 339 7.37 -27.50 -10.10
N TYR A 340 7.22 -28.78 -9.68
CA TYR A 340 7.27 -29.96 -10.54
C TYR A 340 5.89 -30.50 -10.82
N LYS A 341 5.72 -31.07 -12.02
CA LYS A 341 4.55 -31.91 -12.34
C LYS A 341 4.82 -33.32 -11.81
N ILE A 342 4.03 -33.77 -10.87
CA ILE A 342 4.25 -35.03 -10.14
C ILE A 342 3.28 -36.10 -10.64
N ASP A 343 3.83 -37.21 -11.18
CA ASP A 343 3.08 -38.43 -11.53
C ASP A 343 3.31 -39.48 -10.43
N ILE A 344 2.26 -39.77 -9.68
CA ILE A 344 2.35 -40.70 -8.51
C ILE A 344 1.86 -42.08 -8.95
N LYS A 345 2.69 -43.11 -8.73
CA LYS A 345 2.41 -44.49 -9.02
C LYS A 345 2.55 -45.37 -7.79
N PRO A 346 1.72 -46.41 -7.62
CA PRO A 346 1.95 -47.43 -6.62
C PRO A 346 3.12 -48.35 -7.00
N GLU A 347 3.76 -48.95 -6.02
CA GLU A 347 4.87 -49.87 -6.23
C GLU A 347 4.50 -51.03 -7.15
N SER A 348 3.27 -51.51 -7.09
CA SER A 348 2.76 -52.62 -7.94
C SER A 348 2.62 -52.25 -9.44
N GLU A 349 2.67 -50.96 -9.81
CA GLU A 349 2.59 -50.44 -11.19
C GLU A 349 3.92 -49.76 -11.64
N ALA A 350 4.99 -49.89 -10.85
CA ALA A 350 6.28 -49.28 -11.09
C ALA A 350 7.11 -49.96 -12.18
#